data_3ab192919db3507f6b5589eda5950589
#
_entry.id   3ab192919db3507f6b5589eda5950589
#
_cell.length_a   1.000
_cell.length_b   1.000
_cell.length_c   1.000
_cell.angle_alpha   90.00
_cell.angle_beta   90.00
_cell.angle_gamma   90.00
#
_symmetry.space_group_name_H-M   'P 1'
#
loop_
_entity.id
_entity.type
_entity.pdbx_description
1 polymer ?
#
loop_
_entity_poly.entity_id
_entity_poly.type
_entity_poly.pdbx_seq_one_letter_code
_entity_poly.pdbx_strand_id
1 'polypeptide(L)'
;MRITSLSAIVIAMFVTAGYSLAGQSPESEIRAVLNLQQAAWNRGDIEGFMAYYWPSDDLTFQSGNTRTRGWAGVLARYKKNYPPDKMGRLEFADLEVHVLSEDAAFVLGRFKLDLEGSRREGVFTLVFRRMKEGWRIVHDHTSS
;
A
#
# COMPACT_ATOMS: atom_id res chain seq x y z
N MET A 1 -19.03 -50.92 58.04
CA MET A 1 -18.68 -49.48 57.95
C MET A 1 -18.25 -49.20 56.51
N ARG A 2 -19.16 -48.66 55.71
CA ARG A 2 -18.94 -48.38 54.27
C ARG A 2 -18.68 -46.89 54.13
N ILE A 3 -17.51 -46.55 53.66
CA ILE A 3 -17.11 -45.18 53.38
C ILE A 3 -17.42 -44.95 51.90
N THR A 4 -18.43 -44.13 51.58
CA THR A 4 -18.76 -43.70 50.23
C THR A 4 -17.94 -42.44 49.89
N SER A 5 -17.01 -42.60 48.96
CA SER A 5 -16.21 -41.50 48.42
C SER A 5 -17.03 -40.72 47.39
N LEU A 6 -17.30 -39.44 47.66
CA LEU A 6 -17.89 -38.50 46.71
C LEU A 6 -16.74 -37.95 45.82
N SER A 7 -16.73 -38.34 44.56
CA SER A 7 -15.84 -37.72 43.57
C SER A 7 -16.53 -36.44 43.04
N ALA A 8 -15.94 -35.29 43.35
CA ALA A 8 -16.34 -34.01 42.76
C ALA A 8 -15.76 -33.88 41.35
N ILE A 9 -16.62 -33.84 40.37
CA ILE A 9 -16.28 -33.56 38.98
C ILE A 9 -16.18 -32.02 38.81
N VAL A 10 -14.96 -31.51 38.66
CA VAL A 10 -14.73 -30.10 38.31
C VAL A 10 -14.83 -29.99 36.80
N ILE A 11 -15.95 -29.40 36.34
CA ILE A 11 -16.10 -29.03 34.91
C ILE A 11 -15.36 -27.72 34.70
N ALA A 12 -14.19 -27.80 34.06
CA ALA A 12 -13.48 -26.61 33.56
C ALA A 12 -14.18 -26.08 32.33
N MET A 13 -14.90 -24.97 32.46
CA MET A 13 -15.40 -24.20 31.31
C MET A 13 -14.23 -23.52 30.63
N PHE A 14 -13.80 -24.05 29.48
CA PHE A 14 -12.93 -23.34 28.57
C PHE A 14 -13.74 -22.26 27.86
N VAL A 15 -13.63 -21.02 28.32
CA VAL A 15 -14.08 -19.85 27.56
C VAL A 15 -13.09 -19.66 26.41
N THR A 16 -13.41 -20.18 25.24
CA THR A 16 -12.71 -19.85 24.02
C THR A 16 -13.07 -18.40 23.66
N ALA A 17 -12.21 -17.46 24.03
CA ALA A 17 -12.27 -16.12 23.49
C ALA A 17 -12.08 -16.22 21.98
N GLY A 18 -13.19 -16.16 21.24
CA GLY A 18 -13.18 -16.04 19.79
C GLY A 18 -12.51 -14.71 19.43
N TYR A 19 -11.23 -14.74 19.10
CA TYR A 19 -10.59 -13.63 18.39
C TYR A 19 -11.24 -13.56 17.02
N SER A 20 -12.24 -12.70 16.89
CA SER A 20 -12.73 -12.25 15.59
C SER A 20 -11.53 -11.56 14.93
N LEU A 21 -10.96 -12.19 13.92
CA LEU A 21 -10.08 -11.51 12.96
C LEU A 21 -10.99 -10.53 12.21
N ALA A 22 -11.23 -9.36 12.81
CA ALA A 22 -11.83 -8.24 12.10
C ALA A 22 -10.93 -7.99 10.90
N GLY A 23 -11.40 -8.25 9.67
CA GLY A 23 -10.67 -8.00 8.45
C GLY A 23 -10.19 -6.55 8.45
N GLN A 24 -8.98 -6.32 8.00
CA GLN A 24 -8.43 -4.96 7.92
C GLN A 24 -9.37 -4.11 7.06
N SER A 25 -9.58 -2.85 7.45
CA SER A 25 -10.38 -1.93 6.66
C SER A 25 -9.69 -1.61 5.33
N PRO A 26 -10.45 -1.30 4.25
CA PRO A 26 -9.86 -0.85 2.98
C PRO A 26 -8.84 0.27 3.16
N GLU A 27 -9.11 1.20 4.07
CA GLU A 27 -8.18 2.30 4.38
C GLU A 27 -6.86 1.77 4.96
N SER A 28 -6.91 0.85 5.94
CA SER A 28 -5.70 0.31 6.55
C SER A 28 -4.87 -0.52 5.56
N GLU A 29 -5.53 -1.27 4.67
CA GLU A 29 -4.87 -2.03 3.61
C GLU A 29 -4.16 -1.11 2.61
N ILE A 30 -4.81 -0.01 2.18
CA ILE A 30 -4.22 0.96 1.25
C ILE A 30 -3.04 1.69 1.90
N ARG A 31 -3.15 2.09 3.16
CA ARG A 31 -2.02 2.68 3.90
C ARG A 31 -0.85 1.71 4.01
N ALA A 32 -1.10 0.42 4.22
CA ALA A 32 -0.07 -0.60 4.22
C ALA A 32 0.63 -0.72 2.85
N VAL A 33 -0.12 -0.65 1.74
CA VAL A 33 0.45 -0.62 0.37
C VAL A 33 1.40 0.56 0.20
N LEU A 34 1.00 1.77 0.61
CA LEU A 34 1.84 2.97 0.49
C LEU A 34 3.10 2.87 1.34
N ASN A 35 3.01 2.31 2.55
CA ASN A 35 4.18 2.06 3.39
C ASN A 35 5.16 1.07 2.75
N LEU A 36 4.65 0.00 2.11
CA LEU A 36 5.46 -0.99 1.40
C LEU A 36 6.12 -0.38 0.15
N GLN A 37 5.42 0.47 -0.59
CA GLN A 37 5.99 1.23 -1.71
C GLN A 37 7.13 2.14 -1.25
N GLN A 38 6.91 2.93 -0.21
CA GLN A 38 7.94 3.80 0.36
C GLN A 38 9.17 3.01 0.82
N ALA A 39 8.95 1.86 1.47
CA ALA A 39 10.04 0.97 1.89
C ALA A 39 10.80 0.38 0.71
N ALA A 40 10.10 -0.04 -0.36
CA ALA A 40 10.72 -0.54 -1.59
C ALA A 40 11.60 0.53 -2.25
N TRP A 41 11.07 1.74 -2.41
CA TRP A 41 11.83 2.87 -2.94
C TRP A 41 13.11 3.13 -2.14
N ASN A 42 12.98 3.22 -0.81
CA ASN A 42 14.07 3.59 0.10
C ASN A 42 15.18 2.53 0.20
N ARG A 43 14.97 1.31 -0.31
CA ARG A 43 16.02 0.29 -0.50
C ARG A 43 16.51 0.16 -1.95
N GLY A 44 16.09 1.06 -2.85
CA GLY A 44 16.49 1.04 -4.26
C GLY A 44 15.77 -0.01 -5.12
N ASP A 45 14.63 -0.52 -4.65
CA ASP A 45 13.84 -1.57 -5.30
C ASP A 45 12.67 -0.96 -6.09
N ILE A 46 12.95 -0.50 -7.31
CA ILE A 46 11.93 0.14 -8.15
C ILE A 46 10.86 -0.86 -8.62
N GLU A 47 11.21 -2.13 -8.79
CA GLU A 47 10.26 -3.16 -9.19
C GLU A 47 9.32 -3.51 -8.03
N GLY A 48 9.83 -3.57 -6.81
CA GLY A 48 9.03 -3.69 -5.60
C GLY A 48 8.09 -2.50 -5.38
N PHE A 49 8.52 -1.28 -5.71
CA PHE A 49 7.66 -0.10 -5.73
C PHE A 49 6.54 -0.25 -6.76
N MET A 50 6.87 -0.68 -7.98
CA MET A 50 5.93 -0.88 -9.08
C MET A 50 5.01 -2.08 -8.93
N ALA A 51 5.30 -3.02 -8.02
CA ALA A 51 4.48 -4.20 -7.76
C ALA A 51 3.05 -3.86 -7.29
N TYR A 52 2.86 -2.65 -6.75
CA TYR A 52 1.55 -2.17 -6.29
C TYR A 52 0.79 -1.35 -7.34
N TYR A 53 1.36 -1.14 -8.51
CA TYR A 53 0.64 -0.63 -9.67
C TYR A 53 -0.01 -1.79 -10.43
N TRP A 54 -1.16 -1.51 -11.02
CA TRP A 54 -1.90 -2.47 -11.83
C TRP A 54 -1.06 -2.93 -13.04
N PRO A 55 -0.77 -4.24 -13.18
CA PRO A 55 0.03 -4.77 -14.29
C PRO A 55 -0.80 -4.87 -15.58
N SER A 56 -1.19 -3.72 -16.14
CA SER A 56 -2.05 -3.59 -17.30
C SER A 56 -1.53 -2.51 -18.25
N ASP A 57 -1.83 -2.67 -19.53
CA ASP A 57 -1.59 -1.64 -20.54
C ASP A 57 -2.49 -0.40 -20.33
N ASP A 58 -3.58 -0.53 -19.56
CA ASP A 58 -4.50 0.55 -19.22
C ASP A 58 -4.09 1.39 -18.01
N LEU A 59 -3.04 0.98 -17.28
CA LEU A 59 -2.45 1.81 -16.22
C LEU A 59 -2.09 3.18 -16.79
N THR A 60 -2.43 4.25 -16.06
CA THR A 60 -2.06 5.62 -16.45
C THR A 60 -1.26 6.31 -15.36
N PHE A 61 -0.20 6.98 -15.77
CA PHE A 61 0.60 7.88 -14.94
C PHE A 61 0.68 9.25 -15.60
N GLN A 62 0.30 10.29 -14.89
CA GLN A 62 0.30 11.66 -15.38
C GLN A 62 1.18 12.55 -14.51
N SER A 63 2.04 13.33 -15.14
CA SER A 63 2.89 14.31 -14.47
C SER A 63 3.16 15.48 -15.40
N GLY A 64 2.90 16.71 -14.94
CA GLY A 64 2.94 17.90 -15.78
C GLY A 64 1.99 17.74 -16.95
N ASN A 65 2.51 17.93 -18.18
CA ASN A 65 1.76 17.77 -19.42
C ASN A 65 1.95 16.39 -20.10
N THR A 66 2.57 15.45 -19.40
CA THR A 66 2.89 14.11 -19.94
C THR A 66 2.02 13.05 -19.31
N ARG A 67 1.44 12.19 -20.16
CA ARG A 67 0.74 10.97 -19.75
C ARG A 67 1.47 9.75 -20.27
N THR A 68 1.88 8.87 -19.36
CA THR A 68 2.46 7.56 -19.68
C THR A 68 1.38 6.49 -19.50
N ARG A 69 1.29 5.55 -20.43
CA ARG A 69 0.36 4.42 -20.37
C ARG A 69 1.10 3.11 -20.25
N GLY A 70 0.44 2.17 -19.58
CA GLY A 70 0.91 0.81 -19.40
C GLY A 70 1.96 0.66 -18.30
N TRP A 71 1.88 -0.46 -17.59
CA TRP A 71 2.78 -0.76 -16.49
C TRP A 71 4.26 -0.76 -16.92
N ALA A 72 4.57 -1.38 -18.07
CA ALA A 72 5.93 -1.41 -18.61
C ALA A 72 6.45 0.00 -18.96
N GLY A 73 5.60 0.85 -19.51
CA GLY A 73 5.94 2.23 -19.84
C GLY A 73 6.22 3.08 -18.59
N VAL A 74 5.42 2.91 -17.54
CA VAL A 74 5.62 3.60 -16.26
C VAL A 74 6.90 3.11 -15.59
N LEU A 75 7.16 1.79 -15.56
CA LEU A 75 8.40 1.24 -15.03
C LEU A 75 9.64 1.78 -15.77
N ALA A 76 9.61 1.80 -17.11
CA ALA A 76 10.70 2.32 -17.92
C ALA A 76 10.98 3.80 -17.63
N ARG A 77 9.92 4.61 -17.43
CA ARG A 77 10.03 6.01 -17.02
C ARG A 77 10.71 6.15 -15.66
N TYR A 78 10.31 5.36 -14.67
CA TYR A 78 10.95 5.38 -13.35
C TYR A 78 12.42 4.96 -13.41
N LYS A 79 12.74 3.86 -14.08
CA LYS A 79 14.14 3.38 -14.26
C LYS A 79 15.05 4.42 -14.94
N LYS A 80 14.50 5.14 -15.93
CA LYS A 80 15.24 6.21 -16.62
C LYS A 80 15.53 7.40 -15.71
N ASN A 81 14.55 7.81 -14.91
CA ASN A 81 14.66 9.03 -14.09
C ASN A 81 15.33 8.79 -12.74
N TYR A 82 15.28 7.56 -12.24
CA TYR A 82 15.75 7.16 -10.92
C TYR A 82 16.50 5.83 -10.98
N PRO A 83 17.76 5.83 -11.44
CA PRO A 83 18.61 4.65 -11.35
C PRO A 83 18.74 4.18 -9.90
N PRO A 84 18.95 2.87 -9.62
CA PRO A 84 18.92 2.30 -8.28
C PRO A 84 19.82 3.00 -7.26
N ASP A 85 20.98 3.47 -7.68
CA ASP A 85 21.97 4.20 -6.88
C ASP A 85 21.64 5.70 -6.68
N LYS A 86 20.60 6.20 -7.37
CA LYS A 86 20.19 7.61 -7.37
C LYS A 86 18.71 7.82 -7.07
N MET A 87 18.05 6.84 -6.49
CA MET A 87 16.63 6.93 -6.16
C MET A 87 16.35 7.92 -5.03
N GLY A 88 17.30 8.15 -4.15
CA GLY A 88 17.12 9.05 -3.01
C GLY A 88 16.20 8.46 -1.94
N ARG A 89 15.72 9.31 -1.03
CA ARG A 89 14.84 8.93 0.07
C ARG A 89 13.45 9.51 -0.13
N LEU A 90 12.46 8.62 -0.25
CA LEU A 90 11.04 8.97 -0.39
C LEU A 90 10.35 9.00 0.96
N GLU A 91 9.52 10.02 1.17
CA GLU A 91 8.56 10.12 2.27
C GLU A 91 7.20 10.50 1.71
N PHE A 92 6.17 9.73 2.04
CA PHE A 92 4.78 10.11 1.84
C PHE A 92 4.25 10.81 3.09
N ALA A 93 3.50 11.88 2.90
CA ALA A 93 2.92 12.70 3.97
C ALA A 93 1.49 13.13 3.64
N ASP A 94 0.76 13.58 4.64
CA ASP A 94 -0.59 14.14 4.52
C ASP A 94 -1.55 13.23 3.74
N LEU A 95 -1.51 11.91 4.05
CA LEU A 95 -2.31 10.92 3.34
C LEU A 95 -3.78 10.97 3.77
N GLU A 96 -4.65 11.25 2.81
CA GLU A 96 -6.10 11.19 2.95
C GLU A 96 -6.63 10.05 2.07
N VAL A 97 -7.16 9.00 2.70
CA VAL A 97 -7.72 7.83 1.99
C VAL A 97 -9.23 7.97 1.93
N HIS A 98 -9.78 8.02 0.73
CA HIS A 98 -11.21 8.13 0.47
C HIS A 98 -11.72 6.82 -0.14
N VAL A 99 -12.37 6.01 0.69
CA VAL A 99 -12.96 4.73 0.26
C VAL A 99 -14.30 5.04 -0.42
N LEU A 100 -14.44 4.66 -1.68
CA LEU A 100 -15.65 4.87 -2.48
C LEU A 100 -16.58 3.66 -2.46
N SER A 101 -15.99 2.46 -2.40
CA SER A 101 -16.70 1.17 -2.33
C SER A 101 -15.76 0.10 -1.77
N GLU A 102 -16.23 -1.15 -1.70
CA GLU A 102 -15.40 -2.28 -1.27
C GLU A 102 -14.18 -2.54 -2.17
N ASP A 103 -14.22 -2.06 -3.42
CA ASP A 103 -13.21 -2.32 -4.45
C ASP A 103 -12.63 -1.06 -5.10
N ALA A 104 -12.98 0.14 -4.62
CA ALA A 104 -12.51 1.40 -5.20
C ALA A 104 -12.22 2.45 -4.11
N ALA A 105 -11.11 3.16 -4.29
CA ALA A 105 -10.71 4.27 -3.43
C ALA A 105 -9.84 5.25 -4.19
N PHE A 106 -9.69 6.46 -3.67
CA PHE A 106 -8.62 7.36 -4.08
C PHE A 106 -7.87 7.89 -2.86
N VAL A 107 -6.62 8.27 -3.09
CA VAL A 107 -5.76 8.84 -2.06
C VAL A 107 -5.23 10.18 -2.52
N LEU A 108 -5.37 11.18 -1.68
CA LEU A 108 -4.64 12.43 -1.79
C LEU A 108 -3.43 12.38 -0.88
N GLY A 109 -2.29 12.90 -1.34
CA GLY A 109 -1.10 12.90 -0.52
C GLY A 109 -0.05 13.87 -1.02
N ARG A 110 1.01 13.96 -0.24
CA ARG A 110 2.23 14.67 -0.57
C ARG A 110 3.40 13.70 -0.62
N PHE A 111 4.37 14.00 -1.46
CA PHE A 111 5.65 13.30 -1.44
C PHE A 111 6.79 14.29 -1.19
N LYS A 112 7.81 13.81 -0.53
CA LYS A 112 9.12 14.44 -0.43
C LYS A 112 10.15 13.43 -0.89
N LEU A 113 11.02 13.84 -1.79
CA LEU A 113 12.08 13.02 -2.34
C LEU A 113 13.41 13.75 -2.19
N ASP A 114 14.19 13.30 -1.23
CA ASP A 114 15.55 13.80 -1.01
C ASP A 114 16.51 13.06 -1.94
N LEU A 115 17.05 13.78 -2.90
CA LEU A 115 18.08 13.31 -3.85
C LEU A 115 19.43 13.89 -3.43
N GLU A 116 20.51 13.29 -3.93
CA GLU A 116 21.84 13.86 -3.74
C GLU A 116 21.89 15.29 -4.34
N GLY A 117 22.09 16.28 -3.47
CA GLY A 117 22.18 17.68 -3.85
C GLY A 117 20.89 18.40 -4.20
N SER A 118 19.73 17.75 -4.08
CA SER A 118 18.42 18.37 -4.36
C SER A 118 17.29 17.72 -3.62
N ARG A 119 16.15 18.44 -3.51
CA ARG A 119 14.89 17.92 -3.01
C ARG A 119 13.79 18.17 -4.02
N ARG A 120 12.96 17.19 -4.23
CA ARG A 120 11.69 17.33 -4.93
C ARG A 120 10.56 17.08 -3.97
N GLU A 121 9.51 17.84 -4.10
CA GLU A 121 8.27 17.64 -3.35
C GLU A 121 7.07 18.07 -4.19
N GLY A 122 5.93 17.50 -3.87
CA GLY A 122 4.71 17.82 -4.59
C GLY A 122 3.51 17.09 -4.00
N VAL A 123 2.45 17.08 -4.76
CA VAL A 123 1.18 16.44 -4.41
C VAL A 123 0.84 15.33 -5.39
N PHE A 124 0.06 14.37 -4.93
CA PHE A 124 -0.42 13.30 -5.80
C PHE A 124 -1.88 12.94 -5.50
N THR A 125 -2.51 12.41 -6.53
CA THR A 125 -3.78 11.69 -6.44
C THR A 125 -3.57 10.31 -7.01
N LEU A 126 -3.87 9.27 -6.21
CA LEU A 126 -3.82 7.88 -6.64
C LEU A 126 -5.24 7.31 -6.65
N VAL A 127 -5.61 6.64 -7.74
CA VAL A 127 -6.85 5.84 -7.79
C VAL A 127 -6.50 4.39 -7.60
N PHE A 128 -7.14 3.76 -6.63
CA PHE A 128 -6.97 2.36 -6.28
C PHE A 128 -8.18 1.53 -6.68
N ARG A 129 -7.93 0.32 -7.15
CA ARG A 129 -8.92 -0.74 -7.30
C ARG A 129 -8.47 -1.98 -6.54
N ARG A 130 -9.42 -2.66 -5.90
CA ARG A 130 -9.16 -3.97 -5.29
C ARG A 130 -9.20 -5.04 -6.38
N MET A 131 -8.08 -5.72 -6.56
CA MET A 131 -7.91 -6.85 -7.47
C MET A 131 -7.89 -8.16 -6.67
N LYS A 132 -7.75 -9.29 -7.35
CA LYS A 132 -7.60 -10.61 -6.70
C LYS A 132 -6.37 -10.65 -5.76
N GLU A 133 -5.29 -9.99 -6.17
CA GLU A 133 -4.03 -9.92 -5.42
C GLU A 133 -3.97 -8.77 -4.40
N GLY A 134 -5.09 -8.06 -4.16
CA GLY A 134 -5.17 -6.91 -3.26
C GLY A 134 -5.30 -5.57 -4.00
N TRP A 135 -5.11 -4.49 -3.26
CA TRP A 135 -5.24 -3.14 -3.81
C TRP A 135 -4.11 -2.79 -4.77
N ARG A 136 -4.47 -2.21 -5.91
CA ARG A 136 -3.53 -1.76 -6.95
C ARG A 136 -3.87 -0.35 -7.39
N ILE A 137 -2.82 0.43 -7.67
CA ILE A 137 -2.93 1.77 -8.26
C ILE A 137 -3.24 1.60 -9.73
N VAL A 138 -4.38 2.12 -10.19
CA VAL A 138 -4.81 2.09 -11.60
C VAL A 138 -4.59 3.43 -12.30
N HIS A 139 -4.46 4.51 -11.53
CA HIS A 139 -4.11 5.84 -12.02
C HIS A 139 -3.28 6.58 -10.98
N ASP A 140 -2.26 7.26 -11.45
CA ASP A 140 -1.39 8.14 -10.66
C ASP A 140 -1.31 9.50 -11.36
N HIS A 141 -1.63 10.56 -10.62
CA HIS A 141 -1.36 11.92 -11.05
C HIS A 141 -0.49 12.59 -9.98
N THR A 142 0.76 12.78 -10.32
CA THR A 142 1.77 13.39 -9.44
C THR A 142 2.29 14.66 -10.08
N SER A 143 2.33 15.74 -9.31
CA SER A 143 2.86 17.04 -9.74
C SER A 143 3.79 17.65 -8.70
N SER A 144 4.80 18.37 -9.17
CA SER A 144 5.80 19.07 -8.36
C SER A 144 6.17 20.40 -9.01
#